data_17919fc6c55cc4ad8282bac098f1fd86
#
_entry.id   17919fc6c55cc4ad8282bac098f1fd86
#
_cell.length_a   1.000
_cell.length_b   1.000
_cell.length_c   1.000
_cell.angle_alpha   90.00
_cell.angle_beta   90.00
_cell.angle_gamma   90.00
#
_symmetry.space_group_name_H-M   'P 1'
#
loop_
_entity.id
_entity.type
_entity.pdbx_description
1 polymer ?
#
loop_
_entity_poly.entity_id
_entity_poly.type
_entity_poly.pdbx_seq_one_letter_code
_entity_poly.pdbx_strand_id
1 'polypeptide(L)'
;VTSDIARVHRGHIFHVAGSPTVTDAATALVSIPDGALVVDGDGIIEFCGEFDSLPSRFADLSVADHRPGFLLPGFVDTHIHFPQTYAGDSYGGGQLLEWLNTCIFPSESRFADPEFAAAAARDFCAARIRAGTTQAMVFGSAFPHAQDSLFSETREHGLRIVSGRGVQTTGPASAKALITGEDEAIRLVSEEIEKWHAADTGDVDTAMLHVAVVPRFSLSVTTETLKNLGELYDSVRTRGVYFHTHLNENNRPGTGEIDATKNAYGVDTYLDTYDGKFLPGSQVGGKSFLGKRTILAHAVHCQDAELERMAETGTSIAHCPTSQQFLGSGTMPWKRTIAAGVNIAIGSDFGGGDEWLLPQVLADAFKVHISESGDDGLSLHPAELLFTGTLAGARALDMENRIGNFDTGKEADFVVVDPSAWPQLAAAIDHGVRADDAELARDQTLFALLLAMREPAIVGVYVQGRAVHGT
;
A
#
# COMPACT_ATOMS: atom_id res chain seq x y z
N VAL A 1 -24.00 -14.76 -13.95
CA VAL A 1 -24.37 -15.17 -12.60
C VAL A 1 -24.42 -13.89 -11.79
N THR A 2 -25.61 -13.34 -11.57
CA THR A 2 -25.82 -12.24 -10.62
C THR A 2 -25.59 -12.85 -9.25
N SER A 3 -24.40 -12.68 -8.68
CA SER A 3 -24.16 -13.00 -7.27
C SER A 3 -25.05 -12.06 -6.45
N ASP A 4 -25.84 -12.63 -5.55
CA ASP A 4 -26.65 -11.88 -4.61
C ASP A 4 -25.68 -11.24 -3.61
N ILE A 5 -25.25 -10.00 -3.89
CA ILE A 5 -24.27 -9.26 -3.07
C ILE A 5 -24.92 -8.85 -1.74
N ALA A 6 -26.21 -8.53 -1.77
CA ALA A 6 -26.93 -8.06 -0.61
C ALA A 6 -27.07 -9.18 0.45
N ARG A 7 -26.35 -9.04 1.56
CA ARG A 7 -26.36 -10.01 2.67
C ARG A 7 -25.85 -9.44 3.99
N VAL A 8 -26.06 -10.19 5.06
CA VAL A 8 -25.47 -9.95 6.37
C VAL A 8 -24.25 -10.86 6.52
N HIS A 9 -23.08 -10.30 6.80
CA HIS A 9 -21.91 -11.05 7.24
C HIS A 9 -21.82 -11.01 8.77
N ARG A 10 -21.84 -12.16 9.44
CA ARG A 10 -21.81 -12.27 10.89
C ARG A 10 -20.48 -12.83 11.38
N GLY A 11 -19.82 -12.17 12.32
CA GLY A 11 -18.55 -12.59 12.89
C GLY A 11 -18.05 -11.58 13.92
N HIS A 12 -16.86 -11.79 14.46
CA HIS A 12 -16.23 -10.81 15.34
C HIS A 12 -15.63 -9.68 14.48
N ILE A 13 -16.16 -8.47 14.60
CA ILE A 13 -15.75 -7.32 13.80
C ILE A 13 -14.66 -6.52 14.53
N PHE A 14 -13.58 -6.19 13.83
CA PHE A 14 -12.63 -5.14 14.22
C PHE A 14 -12.47 -4.12 13.10
N HIS A 15 -12.58 -2.84 13.41
CA HIS A 15 -12.19 -1.75 12.53
C HIS A 15 -11.89 -0.47 13.31
N VAL A 16 -11.25 0.49 12.69
CA VAL A 16 -11.06 1.84 13.24
C VAL A 16 -12.10 2.76 12.61
N ALA A 17 -13.05 3.25 13.41
CA ALA A 17 -14.19 4.02 12.93
C ALA A 17 -13.87 5.50 12.69
N GLY A 18 -14.65 6.16 11.83
CA GLY A 18 -14.51 7.58 11.52
C GLY A 18 -13.26 7.91 10.73
N SER A 19 -12.69 9.07 10.99
CA SER A 19 -11.45 9.55 10.33
C SER A 19 -10.43 10.04 11.37
N PRO A 20 -9.98 9.20 12.32
CA PRO A 20 -9.02 9.58 13.33
C PRO A 20 -7.62 9.82 12.74
N THR A 21 -6.75 10.42 13.54
CA THR A 21 -5.30 10.34 13.31
C THR A 21 -4.78 8.97 13.78
N VAL A 22 -3.54 8.63 13.44
CA VAL A 22 -2.93 7.38 13.93
C VAL A 22 -2.88 7.35 15.46
N THR A 23 -2.60 8.46 16.12
CA THR A 23 -2.55 8.57 17.58
C THR A 23 -3.90 8.44 18.27
N ASP A 24 -4.99 8.68 17.55
CA ASP A 24 -6.36 8.56 18.05
C ASP A 24 -6.99 7.19 17.69
N ALA A 25 -6.28 6.34 16.96
CA ALA A 25 -6.78 5.05 16.49
C ALA A 25 -7.25 4.13 17.63
N ALA A 26 -6.57 4.16 18.78
CA ALA A 26 -6.94 3.36 19.95
C ALA A 26 -8.32 3.73 20.49
N THR A 27 -8.65 5.03 20.53
CA THR A 27 -9.97 5.51 20.99
C THR A 27 -11.07 5.30 19.96
N ALA A 28 -10.70 5.18 18.68
CA ALA A 28 -11.62 4.93 17.56
C ALA A 28 -11.77 3.43 17.22
N LEU A 29 -11.08 2.54 17.95
CA LEU A 29 -11.15 1.10 17.73
C LEU A 29 -12.51 0.55 18.11
N VAL A 30 -13.19 -0.06 17.15
CA VAL A 30 -14.45 -0.79 17.30
C VAL A 30 -14.14 -2.29 17.35
N SER A 31 -14.72 -2.97 18.34
CA SER A 31 -14.70 -4.43 18.47
C SER A 31 -16.11 -4.91 18.79
N ILE A 32 -16.68 -5.74 17.93
CA ILE A 32 -18.04 -6.28 18.09
C ILE A 32 -17.95 -7.79 18.03
N PRO A 33 -17.96 -8.49 19.19
CA PRO A 33 -17.74 -9.95 19.26
C PRO A 33 -18.77 -10.78 18.48
N ASP A 34 -20.02 -10.36 18.43
CA ASP A 34 -21.08 -10.95 17.60
C ASP A 34 -21.65 -9.87 16.69
N GLY A 35 -20.85 -9.45 15.72
CA GLY A 35 -21.15 -8.36 14.83
C GLY A 35 -21.90 -8.77 13.57
N ALA A 36 -22.65 -7.81 13.02
CA ALA A 36 -23.29 -7.86 11.72
C ALA A 36 -22.74 -6.73 10.84
N LEU A 37 -22.19 -7.09 9.69
CA LEU A 37 -21.86 -6.19 8.60
C LEU A 37 -22.88 -6.41 7.48
N VAL A 38 -23.74 -5.43 7.22
CA VAL A 38 -24.75 -5.51 6.16
C VAL A 38 -24.23 -4.81 4.92
N VAL A 39 -24.22 -5.54 3.82
CA VAL A 39 -23.83 -5.05 2.50
C VAL A 39 -25.04 -5.08 1.59
N ASP A 40 -25.28 -4.02 0.84
CA ASP A 40 -26.38 -3.92 -0.14
C ASP A 40 -26.00 -4.54 -1.52
N GLY A 41 -26.94 -4.46 -2.48
CA GLY A 41 -26.75 -4.98 -3.82
C GLY A 41 -25.66 -4.29 -4.66
N ASP A 42 -25.27 -3.09 -4.28
CA ASP A 42 -24.23 -2.29 -4.94
C ASP A 42 -22.86 -2.43 -4.24
N GLY A 43 -22.80 -3.22 -3.16
CA GLY A 43 -21.58 -3.46 -2.39
C GLY A 43 -21.28 -2.39 -1.37
N ILE A 44 -22.30 -1.62 -0.97
CA ILE A 44 -22.17 -0.55 0.04
C ILE A 44 -22.56 -1.06 1.42
N ILE A 45 -21.84 -0.61 2.44
CA ILE A 45 -22.11 -0.92 3.84
C ILE A 45 -23.34 -0.13 4.32
N GLU A 46 -24.42 -0.82 4.66
CA GLU A 46 -25.66 -0.25 5.17
C GLU A 46 -25.75 -0.27 6.70
N PHE A 47 -24.99 -1.17 7.34
CA PHE A 47 -24.97 -1.30 8.79
C PHE A 47 -23.70 -2.04 9.23
N CYS A 48 -23.14 -1.59 10.34
CA CYS A 48 -22.10 -2.30 11.10
C CYS A 48 -22.42 -2.14 12.59
N GLY A 49 -22.72 -3.24 13.28
CA GLY A 49 -23.12 -3.20 14.68
C GLY A 49 -23.36 -4.60 15.26
N GLU A 50 -23.87 -4.65 16.51
CA GLU A 50 -24.24 -5.92 17.17
C GLU A 50 -25.30 -6.65 16.35
N PHE A 51 -25.15 -7.99 16.19
CA PHE A 51 -26.09 -8.80 15.42
C PHE A 51 -27.52 -8.76 16.01
N ASP A 52 -27.63 -8.79 17.35
CA ASP A 52 -28.94 -8.72 18.04
C ASP A 52 -29.62 -7.33 17.89
N SER A 53 -28.86 -6.32 17.44
CA SER A 53 -29.38 -4.97 17.16
C SER A 53 -29.67 -4.74 15.67
N LEU A 54 -29.64 -5.80 14.86
CA LEU A 54 -29.86 -5.72 13.41
C LEU A 54 -31.23 -5.11 13.11
N PRO A 55 -31.32 -4.00 12.36
CA PRO A 55 -32.59 -3.38 12.00
C PRO A 55 -33.51 -4.34 11.24
N SER A 56 -34.82 -4.32 11.58
CA SER A 56 -35.82 -5.24 11.00
C SER A 56 -35.92 -5.16 9.47
N ARG A 57 -35.52 -4.04 8.85
CA ARG A 57 -35.47 -3.90 7.38
C ARG A 57 -34.47 -4.87 6.71
N PHE A 58 -33.57 -5.46 7.46
CA PHE A 58 -32.59 -6.43 6.97
C PHE A 58 -32.91 -7.87 7.34
N ALA A 59 -34.05 -8.15 8.00
CA ALA A 59 -34.41 -9.47 8.51
C ALA A 59 -34.54 -10.54 7.42
N ASP A 60 -34.85 -10.14 6.17
CA ASP A 60 -35.02 -11.06 5.05
C ASP A 60 -33.72 -11.32 4.26
N LEU A 61 -32.61 -10.64 4.61
CA LEU A 61 -31.32 -10.88 3.97
C LEU A 61 -30.72 -12.21 4.41
N SER A 62 -30.04 -12.87 3.47
CA SER A 62 -29.26 -14.05 3.78
C SER A 62 -28.09 -13.72 4.73
N VAL A 63 -27.83 -14.61 5.69
CA VAL A 63 -26.73 -14.47 6.64
C VAL A 63 -25.59 -15.41 6.25
N ALA A 64 -24.42 -14.83 5.96
CA ALA A 64 -23.16 -15.56 5.90
C ALA A 64 -22.53 -15.55 7.30
N ASP A 65 -22.62 -16.71 7.98
CA ASP A 65 -22.10 -16.87 9.34
C ASP A 65 -20.64 -17.32 9.31
N HIS A 66 -19.75 -16.41 9.69
CA HIS A 66 -18.28 -16.63 9.70
C HIS A 66 -17.74 -16.98 11.09
N ARG A 67 -18.60 -17.14 12.09
CA ARG A 67 -18.14 -17.45 13.45
C ARG A 67 -17.47 -18.82 13.56
N PRO A 68 -16.40 -18.95 14.33
CA PRO A 68 -15.79 -17.98 15.26
C PRO A 68 -14.79 -17.01 14.60
N GLY A 69 -14.87 -16.81 13.30
CA GLY A 69 -13.95 -15.96 12.53
C GLY A 69 -14.14 -14.46 12.77
N PHE A 70 -13.17 -13.72 12.26
CA PHE A 70 -13.07 -12.27 12.37
C PHE A 70 -13.32 -11.60 11.02
N LEU A 71 -13.95 -10.43 11.05
CA LEU A 71 -14.13 -9.54 9.91
C LEU A 71 -13.24 -8.31 10.13
N LEU A 72 -12.30 -8.07 9.21
CA LEU A 72 -11.43 -6.90 9.20
C LEU A 72 -11.60 -6.15 7.88
N PRO A 73 -11.44 -4.81 7.83
CA PRO A 73 -11.33 -4.09 6.56
C PRO A 73 -10.24 -4.72 5.70
N GLY A 74 -10.43 -4.69 4.38
CA GLY A 74 -9.43 -5.15 3.43
C GLY A 74 -8.12 -4.38 3.60
N PHE A 75 -7.00 -5.08 3.49
CA PHE A 75 -5.70 -4.45 3.63
C PHE A 75 -5.37 -3.59 2.41
N VAL A 76 -4.71 -2.46 2.67
CA VAL A 76 -4.30 -1.48 1.64
C VAL A 76 -2.78 -1.40 1.62
N ASP A 77 -2.17 -1.94 0.57
CA ASP A 77 -0.73 -1.90 0.36
C ASP A 77 -0.34 -0.64 -0.41
N THR A 78 0.40 0.26 0.21
CA THR A 78 0.75 1.55 -0.40
C THR A 78 2.06 1.56 -1.16
N HIS A 79 2.77 0.43 -1.23
CA HIS A 79 3.98 0.26 -2.02
C HIS A 79 4.31 -1.21 -2.23
N ILE A 80 4.22 -1.68 -3.46
CA ILE A 80 4.58 -3.04 -3.87
C ILE A 80 5.02 -3.05 -5.34
N HIS A 81 5.97 -3.90 -5.70
CA HIS A 81 6.54 -3.99 -7.04
C HIS A 81 6.01 -5.17 -7.85
N PHE A 82 5.20 -4.91 -8.89
CA PHE A 82 4.76 -5.94 -9.83
C PHE A 82 5.91 -6.66 -10.54
N PRO A 83 6.92 -5.95 -11.11
CA PRO A 83 7.99 -6.64 -11.84
C PRO A 83 8.94 -7.43 -10.93
N GLN A 84 8.72 -7.42 -9.62
CA GLN A 84 9.48 -8.17 -8.63
C GLN A 84 8.69 -9.35 -8.04
N THR A 85 7.59 -9.78 -8.66
CA THR A 85 6.72 -10.88 -8.22
C THR A 85 7.49 -12.16 -7.82
N TYR A 86 8.64 -12.41 -8.43
CA TYR A 86 9.48 -13.58 -8.17
C TYR A 86 10.85 -13.22 -7.59
N ALA A 87 11.00 -12.05 -6.96
CA ALA A 87 12.28 -11.55 -6.49
C ALA A 87 12.41 -11.42 -4.96
N GLY A 88 11.35 -11.71 -4.19
CA GLY A 88 11.30 -11.48 -2.75
C GLY A 88 12.38 -12.20 -1.93
N ASP A 89 12.85 -13.36 -2.40
CA ASP A 89 13.91 -14.15 -1.72
C ASP A 89 15.29 -13.99 -2.37
N SER A 90 15.49 -12.94 -3.18
CA SER A 90 16.71 -12.76 -3.96
C SER A 90 17.88 -12.27 -3.11
N TYR A 91 18.85 -13.13 -2.86
CA TYR A 91 20.07 -12.76 -2.17
C TYR A 91 21.03 -11.99 -3.06
N GLY A 92 21.18 -10.68 -2.81
CA GLY A 92 22.11 -9.81 -3.52
C GLY A 92 23.39 -9.49 -2.77
N GLY A 93 23.45 -9.83 -1.48
CA GLY A 93 24.64 -9.68 -0.63
C GLY A 93 25.07 -8.24 -0.34
N GLY A 94 24.36 -7.27 -0.86
CA GLY A 94 24.72 -5.87 -0.75
C GLY A 94 23.55 -4.99 -0.27
N GLN A 95 23.78 -3.69 -0.32
CA GLN A 95 22.75 -2.71 -0.07
C GLN A 95 21.99 -2.37 -1.34
N LEU A 96 21.02 -1.47 -1.21
CA LEU A 96 20.07 -1.09 -2.24
C LEU A 96 20.66 -1.06 -3.65
N LEU A 97 21.66 -0.22 -3.92
CA LEU A 97 22.18 -0.05 -5.28
C LEU A 97 22.90 -1.30 -5.83
N GLU A 98 23.58 -2.05 -4.96
CA GLU A 98 24.24 -3.31 -5.33
C GLU A 98 23.20 -4.41 -5.57
N TRP A 99 22.22 -4.53 -4.69
CA TRP A 99 21.12 -5.48 -4.82
C TRP A 99 20.28 -5.20 -6.08
N LEU A 100 19.97 -3.93 -6.40
CA LEU A 100 19.32 -3.56 -7.66
C LEU A 100 20.10 -4.07 -8.88
N ASN A 101 21.43 -3.88 -8.89
CA ASN A 101 22.29 -4.28 -10.00
C ASN A 101 22.40 -5.80 -10.17
N THR A 102 22.48 -6.53 -9.07
CA THR A 102 22.77 -7.97 -9.08
C THR A 102 21.50 -8.82 -9.19
N CYS A 103 20.38 -8.38 -8.63
CA CYS A 103 19.15 -9.15 -8.56
C CYS A 103 18.00 -8.51 -9.33
N ILE A 104 17.71 -7.24 -9.07
CA ILE A 104 16.43 -6.66 -9.47
C ILE A 104 16.38 -6.29 -10.94
N PHE A 105 17.34 -5.53 -11.45
CA PHE A 105 17.32 -5.17 -12.88
C PHE A 105 17.34 -6.39 -13.79
N PRO A 106 18.13 -7.46 -13.52
CA PRO A 106 18.02 -8.71 -14.28
C PRO A 106 16.65 -9.38 -14.18
N SER A 107 16.04 -9.42 -12.98
CA SER A 107 14.72 -10.03 -12.77
C SER A 107 13.63 -9.25 -13.53
N GLU A 108 13.58 -7.93 -13.39
CA GLU A 108 12.62 -7.07 -14.06
C GLU A 108 12.78 -7.09 -15.59
N SER A 109 14.01 -7.28 -16.10
CA SER A 109 14.28 -7.39 -17.55
C SER A 109 13.59 -8.59 -18.21
N ARG A 110 13.22 -9.63 -17.44
CA ARG A 110 12.46 -10.78 -17.93
C ARG A 110 11.04 -10.42 -18.39
N PHE A 111 10.49 -9.33 -17.88
CA PHE A 111 9.18 -8.81 -18.29
C PHE A 111 9.15 -8.28 -19.72
N ALA A 112 10.28 -8.23 -20.42
CA ALA A 112 10.33 -8.02 -21.86
C ALA A 112 9.62 -9.15 -22.64
N ASP A 113 9.52 -10.36 -22.08
CA ASP A 113 8.77 -11.46 -22.63
C ASP A 113 7.27 -11.32 -22.25
N PRO A 114 6.37 -11.15 -23.24
CA PRO A 114 4.94 -10.98 -22.98
C PRO A 114 4.27 -12.17 -22.27
N GLU A 115 4.70 -13.42 -22.56
CA GLU A 115 4.14 -14.61 -21.93
C GLU A 115 4.54 -14.67 -20.44
N PHE A 116 5.80 -14.36 -20.14
CA PHE A 116 6.28 -14.24 -18.78
C PHE A 116 5.54 -13.13 -18.00
N ALA A 117 5.39 -11.95 -18.62
CA ALA A 117 4.69 -10.82 -18.00
C ALA A 117 3.21 -11.14 -17.69
N ALA A 118 2.50 -11.81 -18.61
CA ALA A 118 1.11 -12.22 -18.41
C ALA A 118 0.99 -13.29 -17.28
N ALA A 119 1.92 -14.25 -17.21
CA ALA A 119 1.95 -15.22 -16.12
C ALA A 119 2.19 -14.53 -14.77
N ALA A 120 3.17 -13.62 -14.73
CA ALA A 120 3.48 -12.85 -13.52
C ALA A 120 2.30 -11.98 -13.05
N ALA A 121 1.51 -11.40 -13.96
CA ALA A 121 0.33 -10.62 -13.61
C ALA A 121 -0.75 -11.48 -12.92
N ARG A 122 -1.00 -12.70 -13.41
CA ARG A 122 -1.90 -13.67 -12.76
C ARG A 122 -1.42 -14.04 -11.36
N ASP A 123 -0.14 -14.40 -11.23
CA ASP A 123 0.45 -14.80 -9.96
C ASP A 123 0.46 -13.66 -8.95
N PHE A 124 0.73 -12.43 -9.39
CA PHE A 124 0.69 -11.22 -8.59
C PHE A 124 -0.72 -10.95 -8.03
N CYS A 125 -1.75 -10.98 -8.88
CA CYS A 125 -3.13 -10.80 -8.44
C CYS A 125 -3.56 -11.92 -7.49
N ALA A 126 -3.20 -13.17 -7.78
CA ALA A 126 -3.50 -14.30 -6.91
C ALA A 126 -2.80 -14.18 -5.54
N ALA A 127 -1.55 -13.70 -5.48
CA ALA A 127 -0.84 -13.47 -4.22
C ALA A 127 -1.50 -12.36 -3.40
N ARG A 128 -1.87 -11.22 -4.02
CA ARG A 128 -2.62 -10.15 -3.35
C ARG A 128 -3.93 -10.64 -2.75
N ILE A 129 -4.68 -11.45 -3.49
CA ILE A 129 -5.94 -12.03 -3.02
C ILE A 129 -5.70 -12.91 -1.80
N ARG A 130 -4.73 -13.85 -1.85
CA ARG A 130 -4.41 -14.71 -0.71
C ARG A 130 -3.95 -13.93 0.52
N ALA A 131 -3.23 -12.82 0.31
CA ALA A 131 -2.80 -11.93 1.38
C ALA A 131 -3.89 -10.98 1.90
N GLY A 132 -5.10 -11.00 1.33
CA GLY A 132 -6.20 -10.12 1.74
C GLY A 132 -6.01 -8.65 1.36
N THR A 133 -5.15 -8.37 0.38
CA THR A 133 -4.86 -7.00 -0.10
C THR A 133 -5.89 -6.61 -1.16
N THR A 134 -6.92 -5.86 -0.77
CA THR A 134 -8.02 -5.44 -1.65
C THR A 134 -7.66 -4.25 -2.52
N GLN A 135 -6.81 -3.35 -2.02
CA GLN A 135 -6.31 -2.17 -2.72
C GLN A 135 -4.79 -2.11 -2.66
N ALA A 136 -4.11 -1.73 -3.76
CA ALA A 136 -2.67 -1.50 -3.74
C ALA A 136 -2.22 -0.33 -4.63
N MET A 137 -1.16 0.36 -4.18
CA MET A 137 -0.31 1.22 -5.00
C MET A 137 0.85 0.36 -5.52
N VAL A 138 0.82 0.08 -6.82
CA VAL A 138 1.72 -0.89 -7.45
C VAL A 138 2.73 -0.17 -8.33
N PHE A 139 3.99 -0.35 -8.01
CA PHE A 139 5.10 0.03 -8.88
C PHE A 139 5.15 -0.91 -10.08
N GLY A 140 4.88 -0.39 -11.27
CA GLY A 140 4.67 -1.19 -12.47
C GLY A 140 5.95 -1.48 -13.25
N SER A 141 5.80 -2.30 -14.29
CA SER A 141 6.88 -2.68 -15.19
C SER A 141 7.26 -1.53 -16.14
N ALA A 142 8.53 -1.52 -16.58
CA ALA A 142 8.99 -0.63 -17.66
C ALA A 142 8.36 -0.96 -19.03
N PHE A 143 7.83 -2.18 -19.22
CA PHE A 143 7.30 -2.67 -20.48
C PHE A 143 5.79 -2.45 -20.59
N PRO A 144 5.29 -1.76 -21.64
CA PRO A 144 3.87 -1.44 -21.79
C PRO A 144 2.94 -2.67 -21.77
N HIS A 145 3.31 -3.76 -22.47
CA HIS A 145 2.51 -4.99 -22.50
C HIS A 145 2.40 -5.66 -21.11
N ALA A 146 3.42 -5.52 -20.28
CA ALA A 146 3.38 -6.04 -18.90
C ALA A 146 2.41 -5.22 -18.04
N GLN A 147 2.41 -3.88 -18.18
CA GLN A 147 1.42 -3.01 -17.54
C GLN A 147 -0.01 -3.33 -18.02
N ASP A 148 -0.19 -3.54 -19.31
CA ASP A 148 -1.48 -3.96 -19.87
C ASP A 148 -1.98 -5.28 -19.26
N SER A 149 -1.08 -6.24 -19.07
CA SER A 149 -1.40 -7.51 -18.42
C SER A 149 -1.80 -7.30 -16.96
N LEU A 150 -1.07 -6.48 -16.21
CA LEU A 150 -1.39 -6.17 -14.82
C LEU A 150 -2.77 -5.54 -14.66
N PHE A 151 -3.09 -4.49 -15.43
CA PHE A 151 -4.40 -3.84 -15.37
C PHE A 151 -5.53 -4.77 -15.81
N SER A 152 -5.31 -5.60 -16.85
CA SER A 152 -6.29 -6.55 -17.36
C SER A 152 -6.62 -7.63 -16.31
N GLU A 153 -5.61 -8.25 -15.72
CA GLU A 153 -5.78 -9.27 -14.67
C GLU A 153 -6.43 -8.68 -13.41
N THR A 154 -6.02 -7.47 -13.00
CA THR A 154 -6.62 -6.77 -11.86
C THR A 154 -8.12 -6.55 -12.07
N ARG A 155 -8.52 -6.10 -13.28
CA ARG A 155 -9.92 -5.91 -13.64
C ARG A 155 -10.69 -7.23 -13.69
N GLU A 156 -10.10 -8.28 -14.23
CA GLU A 156 -10.72 -9.61 -14.31
C GLU A 156 -11.01 -10.20 -12.93
N HIS A 157 -10.09 -10.01 -12.00
CA HIS A 157 -10.25 -10.44 -10.61
C HIS A 157 -11.13 -9.51 -9.76
N GLY A 158 -11.54 -8.36 -10.28
CA GLY A 158 -12.35 -7.38 -9.52
C GLY A 158 -11.58 -6.73 -8.36
N LEU A 159 -10.26 -6.59 -8.48
CA LEU A 159 -9.41 -5.91 -7.50
C LEU A 159 -9.30 -4.41 -7.81
N ARG A 160 -8.95 -3.64 -6.79
CA ARG A 160 -8.55 -2.23 -6.95
C ARG A 160 -7.06 -2.10 -7.17
N ILE A 161 -6.66 -1.11 -7.97
CA ILE A 161 -5.25 -0.79 -8.19
C ILE A 161 -5.04 0.70 -8.47
N VAL A 162 -3.96 1.23 -7.97
CA VAL A 162 -3.27 2.38 -8.53
C VAL A 162 -1.92 1.89 -9.03
N SER A 163 -1.60 2.06 -10.30
CA SER A 163 -0.31 1.62 -10.85
C SER A 163 0.17 2.56 -11.94
N GLY A 164 1.46 2.53 -12.21
CA GLY A 164 2.08 3.22 -13.32
C GLY A 164 3.39 2.56 -13.69
N ARG A 165 3.74 2.61 -14.97
CA ARG A 165 4.99 2.05 -15.44
C ARG A 165 6.20 2.67 -14.73
N GLY A 166 7.15 1.83 -14.31
CA GLY A 166 8.42 2.30 -13.74
C GLY A 166 9.28 2.98 -14.82
N VAL A 167 9.31 4.32 -14.81
CA VAL A 167 10.08 5.09 -15.79
C VAL A 167 11.56 5.07 -15.44
N GLN A 168 12.37 4.61 -16.40
CA GLN A 168 13.82 4.69 -16.35
C GLN A 168 14.35 5.24 -17.70
N THR A 169 15.12 6.31 -17.67
CA THR A 169 15.75 6.92 -18.85
C THR A 169 17.27 6.95 -18.75
N THR A 170 17.80 6.58 -17.59
CA THR A 170 19.22 6.36 -17.34
C THR A 170 19.44 5.25 -16.34
N GLY A 171 20.66 4.75 -16.23
CA GLY A 171 21.00 3.73 -15.26
C GLY A 171 22.27 2.95 -15.62
N PRO A 172 22.65 1.98 -14.78
CA PRO A 172 23.80 1.12 -15.02
C PRO A 172 23.56 0.13 -16.17
N ALA A 173 24.63 -0.53 -16.62
CA ALA A 173 24.56 -1.52 -17.71
C ALA A 173 23.57 -2.67 -17.44
N SER A 174 23.40 -3.08 -16.17
CA SER A 174 22.43 -4.10 -15.73
C SER A 174 20.98 -3.71 -15.98
N ALA A 175 20.67 -2.40 -15.99
CA ALA A 175 19.33 -1.87 -16.25
C ALA A 175 19.05 -1.61 -17.73
N LYS A 176 19.99 -1.90 -18.65
CA LYS A 176 19.89 -1.52 -20.07
C LYS A 176 18.56 -1.89 -20.73
N ALA A 177 17.99 -3.04 -20.41
CA ALA A 177 16.73 -3.50 -21.00
C ALA A 177 15.51 -2.68 -20.49
N LEU A 178 15.64 -2.02 -19.36
CA LEU A 178 14.58 -1.23 -18.71
C LEU A 178 14.61 0.24 -19.13
N ILE A 179 15.71 0.68 -19.74
CA ILE A 179 15.91 2.09 -20.14
C ILE A 179 15.12 2.40 -21.41
N THR A 180 14.31 3.45 -21.33
CA THR A 180 13.52 3.99 -22.44
C THR A 180 14.05 5.39 -22.80
N GLY A 181 14.01 5.79 -24.07
CA GLY A 181 14.34 7.16 -24.45
C GLY A 181 13.40 8.18 -23.80
N GLU A 182 13.89 9.40 -23.55
CA GLU A 182 13.16 10.44 -22.79
C GLU A 182 11.78 10.76 -23.37
N ASP A 183 11.72 11.10 -24.67
CA ASP A 183 10.46 11.42 -25.36
C ASP A 183 9.51 10.22 -25.39
N GLU A 184 10.06 9.04 -25.60
CA GLU A 184 9.31 7.79 -25.59
C GLU A 184 8.73 7.49 -24.20
N ALA A 185 9.49 7.75 -23.15
CA ALA A 185 9.02 7.54 -21.76
C ALA A 185 7.79 8.43 -21.47
N ILE A 186 7.84 9.71 -21.83
CA ILE A 186 6.71 10.64 -21.64
C ILE A 186 5.49 10.21 -22.45
N ARG A 187 5.69 9.81 -23.72
CA ARG A 187 4.63 9.33 -24.60
C ARG A 187 3.94 8.09 -24.01
N LEU A 188 4.71 7.12 -23.55
CA LEU A 188 4.17 5.86 -22.99
C LEU A 188 3.41 6.09 -21.68
N VAL A 189 3.86 6.99 -20.81
CA VAL A 189 3.10 7.35 -19.58
C VAL A 189 1.79 8.03 -19.98
N SER A 190 1.81 8.94 -20.94
CA SER A 190 0.59 9.61 -21.41
C SER A 190 -0.41 8.62 -22.01
N GLU A 191 0.04 7.67 -22.85
CA GLU A 191 -0.79 6.62 -23.43
C GLU A 191 -1.39 5.68 -22.36
N GLU A 192 -0.62 5.34 -21.33
CA GLU A 192 -1.10 4.52 -20.20
C GLU A 192 -2.21 5.24 -19.42
N ILE A 193 -2.05 6.56 -19.17
CA ILE A 193 -3.09 7.37 -18.53
C ILE A 193 -4.37 7.36 -19.36
N GLU A 194 -4.30 7.62 -20.66
CA GLU A 194 -5.48 7.64 -21.53
C GLU A 194 -6.13 6.27 -21.67
N LYS A 195 -5.38 5.19 -21.57
CA LYS A 195 -5.88 3.83 -21.72
C LYS A 195 -6.52 3.26 -20.46
N TRP A 196 -5.92 3.51 -19.28
CA TRP A 196 -6.26 2.78 -18.06
C TRP A 196 -6.83 3.61 -16.93
N HIS A 197 -6.57 4.94 -16.89
CA HIS A 197 -7.04 5.77 -15.79
C HIS A 197 -8.55 5.91 -15.81
N ALA A 198 -9.23 5.41 -14.76
CA ALA A 198 -10.69 5.33 -14.64
C ALA A 198 -11.38 4.60 -15.80
N ALA A 199 -10.69 3.65 -16.47
CA ALA A 199 -11.18 2.99 -17.69
C ALA A 199 -12.34 2.02 -17.45
N ASP A 200 -12.57 1.61 -16.22
CA ASP A 200 -13.64 0.69 -15.82
C ASP A 200 -15.00 1.39 -15.66
N THR A 201 -15.02 2.65 -15.20
CA THR A 201 -16.27 3.40 -14.97
C THR A 201 -16.37 4.71 -15.75
N GLY A 202 -15.24 5.28 -16.18
CA GLY A 202 -15.17 6.61 -16.78
C GLY A 202 -15.23 7.75 -15.74
N ASP A 203 -15.34 7.42 -14.45
CA ASP A 203 -15.41 8.36 -13.35
C ASP A 203 -14.36 8.03 -12.29
N VAL A 204 -13.43 8.94 -12.03
CA VAL A 204 -12.33 8.75 -11.10
C VAL A 204 -12.77 8.49 -9.66
N ASP A 205 -13.94 8.99 -9.26
CA ASP A 205 -14.42 8.86 -7.89
C ASP A 205 -15.05 7.48 -7.63
N THR A 206 -15.44 6.75 -8.68
CA THR A 206 -16.03 5.41 -8.60
C THR A 206 -15.12 4.30 -9.16
N ALA A 207 -14.10 4.67 -9.93
CA ALA A 207 -13.21 3.71 -10.57
C ALA A 207 -12.41 2.85 -9.57
N MET A 208 -12.08 1.64 -9.99
CA MET A 208 -11.18 0.71 -9.31
C MET A 208 -9.77 0.74 -9.92
N LEU A 209 -9.64 1.20 -11.18
CA LEU A 209 -8.39 1.27 -11.91
C LEU A 209 -7.90 2.72 -12.01
N HIS A 210 -6.73 2.99 -11.44
CA HIS A 210 -6.12 4.31 -11.48
C HIS A 210 -4.68 4.23 -11.97
N VAL A 211 -4.21 5.31 -12.61
CA VAL A 211 -2.83 5.43 -13.07
C VAL A 211 -2.05 6.42 -12.23
N ALA A 212 -0.77 6.11 -12.01
CA ALA A 212 0.22 6.96 -11.39
C ALA A 212 1.34 7.30 -12.37
N VAL A 213 1.93 8.48 -12.22
CA VAL A 213 3.23 8.83 -12.81
C VAL A 213 4.32 8.31 -11.86
N VAL A 214 5.19 7.41 -12.35
CA VAL A 214 6.10 6.64 -11.52
C VAL A 214 7.53 6.69 -12.07
N PRO A 215 8.31 7.79 -11.88
CA PRO A 215 9.76 7.69 -12.04
C PRO A 215 10.26 6.67 -11.01
N ARG A 216 11.12 5.71 -11.43
CA ARG A 216 11.55 4.66 -10.50
C ARG A 216 12.16 5.27 -9.23
N PHE A 217 13.10 6.17 -9.38
CA PHE A 217 13.65 7.09 -8.37
C PHE A 217 14.56 8.09 -9.09
N SER A 218 15.02 9.13 -8.41
CA SER A 218 15.73 10.24 -9.06
C SER A 218 16.95 9.80 -9.88
N LEU A 219 17.72 8.79 -9.42
CA LEU A 219 18.90 8.31 -10.16
C LEU A 219 18.57 7.46 -11.41
N SER A 220 17.31 7.05 -11.58
CA SER A 220 16.88 6.26 -12.73
C SER A 220 16.38 7.09 -13.89
N VAL A 221 16.26 8.41 -13.71
CA VAL A 221 15.80 9.34 -14.74
C VAL A 221 16.78 10.50 -14.90
N THR A 222 16.85 11.04 -16.11
CA THR A 222 17.62 12.28 -16.33
C THR A 222 16.86 13.48 -15.75
N THR A 223 17.56 14.57 -15.51
CA THR A 223 16.96 15.85 -15.08
C THR A 223 15.87 16.31 -16.05
N GLU A 224 16.10 16.15 -17.35
CA GLU A 224 15.14 16.53 -18.39
C GLU A 224 13.89 15.62 -18.34
N THR A 225 14.06 14.31 -18.19
CA THR A 225 12.92 13.38 -18.00
C THR A 225 12.10 13.76 -16.78
N LEU A 226 12.75 14.04 -15.64
CA LEU A 226 12.03 14.38 -14.41
C LEU A 226 11.24 15.69 -14.56
N LYS A 227 11.82 16.68 -15.23
CA LYS A 227 11.14 17.94 -15.56
C LYS A 227 9.92 17.70 -16.46
N ASN A 228 10.06 16.92 -17.53
CA ASN A 228 8.98 16.63 -18.48
C ASN A 228 7.86 15.80 -17.83
N LEU A 229 8.20 14.85 -16.94
CA LEU A 229 7.22 14.15 -16.11
C LEU A 229 6.48 15.11 -15.15
N GLY A 230 7.17 16.12 -14.61
CA GLY A 230 6.57 17.15 -13.78
C GLY A 230 5.55 17.99 -14.54
N GLU A 231 5.86 18.36 -15.78
CA GLU A 231 4.92 19.08 -16.66
C GLU A 231 3.72 18.20 -17.06
N LEU A 232 3.97 16.94 -17.40
CA LEU A 232 2.90 15.98 -17.67
C LEU A 232 1.99 15.81 -16.45
N TYR A 233 2.57 15.53 -15.27
CA TYR A 233 1.80 15.34 -14.04
C TYR A 233 0.94 16.57 -13.70
N ASP A 234 1.50 17.78 -13.80
CA ASP A 234 0.77 19.01 -13.55
C ASP A 234 -0.44 19.17 -14.49
N SER A 235 -0.34 18.69 -15.72
CA SER A 235 -1.44 18.73 -16.70
C SER A 235 -2.55 17.71 -16.44
N VAL A 236 -2.24 16.58 -15.75
CA VAL A 236 -3.19 15.47 -15.54
C VAL A 236 -3.61 15.28 -14.09
N ARG A 237 -2.94 15.93 -13.11
CA ARG A 237 -3.23 15.75 -11.69
C ARG A 237 -4.67 16.11 -11.31
N THR A 238 -5.28 17.09 -11.99
CA THR A 238 -6.69 17.48 -11.78
C THR A 238 -7.68 16.42 -12.28
N ARG A 239 -7.24 15.46 -13.08
CA ARG A 239 -8.00 14.29 -13.49
C ARG A 239 -7.94 13.16 -12.44
N GLY A 240 -7.20 13.36 -11.35
CA GLY A 240 -7.04 12.38 -10.29
C GLY A 240 -5.89 11.39 -10.46
N VAL A 241 -4.98 11.62 -11.42
CA VAL A 241 -3.76 10.84 -11.62
C VAL A 241 -2.86 10.96 -10.40
N TYR A 242 -2.24 9.85 -9.98
CA TYR A 242 -1.36 9.77 -8.81
C TYR A 242 0.10 10.01 -9.17
N PHE A 243 0.91 10.25 -8.14
CA PHE A 243 2.37 10.23 -8.24
C PHE A 243 2.96 9.28 -7.20
N HIS A 244 3.91 8.45 -7.61
CA HIS A 244 4.54 7.48 -6.73
C HIS A 244 6.02 7.28 -7.06
N THR A 245 6.88 7.23 -6.03
CA THR A 245 8.32 6.97 -6.17
C THR A 245 8.96 6.67 -4.80
N HIS A 246 10.28 6.41 -4.80
CA HIS A 246 11.09 6.16 -3.61
C HIS A 246 11.72 7.46 -3.10
N LEU A 247 11.88 7.59 -1.79
CA LEU A 247 12.47 8.75 -1.14
C LEU A 247 13.32 8.34 0.08
N ASN A 248 14.56 8.83 0.15
CA ASN A 248 15.43 8.78 1.33
C ASN A 248 15.53 7.38 1.97
N GLU A 249 15.68 6.34 1.14
CA GLU A 249 15.69 4.97 1.64
C GLU A 249 17.05 4.60 2.25
N ASN A 250 18.17 4.86 1.54
CA ASN A 250 19.48 4.37 1.93
C ASN A 250 20.51 5.49 2.08
N ASN A 251 21.07 5.61 3.29
CA ASN A 251 22.02 6.68 3.65
C ASN A 251 23.42 6.12 4.03
N ARG A 252 23.97 5.17 3.26
CA ARG A 252 25.38 4.81 3.48
C ARG A 252 26.31 5.91 2.98
N PRO A 253 27.23 6.43 3.82
CA PRO A 253 28.16 7.48 3.41
C PRO A 253 28.97 7.07 2.18
N GLY A 254 28.90 7.89 1.12
CA GLY A 254 29.66 7.75 -0.12
C GLY A 254 29.16 6.68 -1.10
N THR A 255 28.27 5.77 -0.69
CA THR A 255 27.74 4.70 -1.55
C THR A 255 26.22 4.60 -1.52
N GLY A 256 25.57 5.38 -0.65
CA GLY A 256 24.11 5.37 -0.50
C GLY A 256 23.42 6.17 -1.59
N GLU A 257 22.16 5.86 -1.78
CA GLU A 257 21.24 6.49 -2.73
C GLU A 257 21.11 8.00 -2.50
N ILE A 258 21.02 8.43 -1.25
CA ILE A 258 20.78 9.85 -0.89
C ILE A 258 21.93 10.73 -1.33
N ASP A 259 23.16 10.38 -0.98
CA ASP A 259 24.34 11.14 -1.38
C ASP A 259 24.52 11.16 -2.89
N ALA A 260 24.28 10.02 -3.55
CA ALA A 260 24.35 9.92 -5.01
C ALA A 260 23.31 10.82 -5.68
N THR A 261 22.07 10.86 -5.17
CA THR A 261 20.99 11.71 -5.68
C THR A 261 21.32 13.21 -5.49
N LYS A 262 21.71 13.61 -4.29
CA LYS A 262 22.08 15.00 -3.99
C LYS A 262 23.21 15.49 -4.87
N ASN A 263 24.22 14.66 -5.09
CA ASN A 263 25.35 14.99 -5.97
C ASN A 263 24.95 15.07 -7.44
N ALA A 264 24.12 14.14 -7.93
CA ALA A 264 23.69 14.10 -9.33
C ALA A 264 22.82 15.30 -9.71
N TYR A 265 21.97 15.76 -8.79
CA TYR A 265 21.04 16.86 -9.01
C TYR A 265 21.53 18.21 -8.46
N GLY A 266 22.61 18.25 -7.67
CA GLY A 266 23.12 19.46 -7.04
C GLY A 266 22.13 20.10 -6.06
N VAL A 267 21.40 19.30 -5.32
CA VAL A 267 20.33 19.71 -4.39
C VAL A 267 20.72 19.47 -2.93
N ASP A 268 20.07 20.17 -2.01
CA ASP A 268 20.37 20.07 -0.58
C ASP A 268 19.65 18.89 0.08
N THR A 269 18.42 18.57 -0.40
CA THR A 269 17.63 17.42 0.09
C THR A 269 17.22 16.52 -1.07
N TYR A 270 16.89 15.25 -0.78
CA TYR A 270 16.42 14.34 -1.82
C TYR A 270 15.04 14.77 -2.33
N LEU A 271 14.15 15.22 -1.44
CA LEU A 271 12.81 15.68 -1.80
C LEU A 271 12.82 16.82 -2.82
N ASP A 272 13.88 17.63 -2.84
CA ASP A 272 14.05 18.74 -3.80
C ASP A 272 13.98 18.28 -5.25
N THR A 273 14.35 17.04 -5.54
CA THR A 273 14.24 16.48 -6.88
C THR A 273 12.79 16.30 -7.33
N TYR A 274 11.86 16.21 -6.39
CA TYR A 274 10.42 16.04 -6.64
C TYR A 274 9.61 17.31 -6.40
N ASP A 275 10.21 18.36 -5.86
CA ASP A 275 9.54 19.63 -5.54
C ASP A 275 10.28 20.88 -6.03
N GLY A 276 10.08 21.23 -7.30
CA GLY A 276 10.67 22.43 -7.88
C GLY A 276 10.16 23.74 -7.27
N LYS A 277 9.08 23.72 -6.48
CA LYS A 277 8.58 24.88 -5.75
C LYS A 277 9.29 25.07 -4.41
N PHE A 278 9.66 23.98 -3.76
CA PHE A 278 10.38 24.00 -2.47
C PHE A 278 11.78 24.60 -2.62
N LEU A 279 12.46 24.31 -3.73
CA LEU A 279 13.77 24.85 -4.05
C LEU A 279 13.73 25.74 -5.30
N PRO A 280 13.56 27.05 -5.15
CA PRO A 280 13.55 27.98 -6.29
C PRO A 280 14.83 27.94 -7.14
N GLY A 281 15.94 27.47 -6.60
CA GLY A 281 17.22 27.30 -7.29
C GLY A 281 17.51 25.85 -7.71
N SER A 282 16.58 24.92 -7.57
CA SER A 282 16.77 23.52 -7.93
C SER A 282 17.11 23.38 -9.41
N GLN A 283 18.09 22.53 -9.72
CA GLN A 283 18.46 22.21 -11.11
C GLN A 283 17.33 21.52 -11.88
N VAL A 284 16.44 20.81 -11.19
CA VAL A 284 15.26 20.20 -11.79
C VAL A 284 14.28 21.27 -12.25
N GLY A 285 14.00 22.28 -11.44
CA GLY A 285 13.21 23.48 -11.79
C GLY A 285 11.82 23.22 -12.38
N GLY A 286 11.30 22.00 -12.29
CA GLY A 286 10.04 21.57 -12.86
C GLY A 286 8.83 21.88 -11.98
N LYS A 287 7.70 21.26 -12.30
CA LYS A 287 6.49 21.32 -11.48
C LYS A 287 6.62 20.41 -10.26
N SER A 288 6.00 20.81 -9.13
CA SER A 288 5.94 19.95 -7.93
C SER A 288 5.10 18.70 -8.17
N PHE A 289 5.65 17.54 -7.78
CA PHE A 289 4.91 16.28 -7.76
C PHE A 289 4.13 16.07 -6.46
N LEU A 290 4.39 16.89 -5.43
CA LEU A 290 3.79 16.73 -4.11
C LEU A 290 2.31 17.11 -4.10
N GLY A 291 1.55 16.40 -3.29
CA GLY A 291 0.11 16.60 -3.15
C GLY A 291 -0.61 15.43 -2.52
N LYS A 292 -1.92 15.56 -2.36
CA LYS A 292 -2.78 14.58 -1.67
C LYS A 292 -2.77 13.16 -2.29
N ARG A 293 -2.53 13.05 -3.63
CA ARG A 293 -2.41 11.77 -4.35
C ARG A 293 -0.95 11.42 -4.65
N THR A 294 -0.04 11.87 -3.79
CA THR A 294 1.37 11.53 -3.84
C THR A 294 1.76 10.64 -2.68
N ILE A 295 2.34 9.50 -2.99
CA ILE A 295 2.87 8.55 -2.02
C ILE A 295 4.37 8.39 -2.26
N LEU A 296 5.18 8.65 -1.23
CA LEU A 296 6.62 8.48 -1.27
C LEU A 296 7.02 7.29 -0.39
N ALA A 297 7.69 6.30 -0.98
CA ALA A 297 8.09 5.09 -0.26
C ALA A 297 9.32 5.34 0.61
N HIS A 298 9.38 4.64 1.74
CA HIS A 298 10.46 4.55 2.74
C HIS A 298 10.61 5.76 3.65
N ALA A 299 11.10 6.90 3.16
CA ALA A 299 11.33 8.14 3.94
C ALA A 299 12.15 7.93 5.24
N VAL A 300 13.11 6.96 5.22
CA VAL A 300 13.89 6.54 6.39
C VAL A 300 14.74 7.67 6.95
N HIS A 301 15.37 8.44 6.07
CA HIS A 301 16.37 9.45 6.41
C HIS A 301 15.91 10.88 6.08
N CYS A 302 14.62 11.16 6.15
CA CYS A 302 14.10 12.51 5.91
C CYS A 302 14.59 13.52 6.94
N GLN A 303 14.89 14.72 6.48
CA GLN A 303 15.10 15.90 7.33
C GLN A 303 13.76 16.50 7.75
N ASP A 304 13.73 17.29 8.83
CA ASP A 304 12.50 17.90 9.33
C ASP A 304 11.81 18.77 8.26
N ALA A 305 12.58 19.56 7.50
CA ALA A 305 12.04 20.38 6.40
C ALA A 305 11.36 19.55 5.30
N GLU A 306 11.85 18.33 5.02
CA GLU A 306 11.20 17.42 4.05
C GLU A 306 9.87 16.89 4.62
N LEU A 307 9.82 16.53 5.90
CA LEU A 307 8.60 16.08 6.57
C LEU A 307 7.57 17.20 6.65
N GLU A 308 7.97 18.41 7.06
CA GLU A 308 7.10 19.59 7.07
C GLU A 308 6.51 19.87 5.69
N ARG A 309 7.34 19.80 4.64
CA ARG A 309 6.89 20.03 3.28
C ARG A 309 5.91 18.96 2.79
N MET A 310 6.13 17.69 3.11
CA MET A 310 5.16 16.62 2.81
C MET A 310 3.83 16.85 3.52
N ALA A 311 3.85 17.25 4.79
CA ALA A 311 2.65 17.57 5.55
C ALA A 311 1.88 18.74 4.94
N GLU A 312 2.56 19.84 4.59
CA GLU A 312 1.95 21.01 3.93
C GLU A 312 1.20 20.67 2.64
N THR A 313 1.71 19.71 1.88
CA THR A 313 1.14 19.30 0.59
C THR A 313 0.10 18.18 0.71
N GLY A 314 0.00 17.53 1.87
CA GLY A 314 -0.82 16.34 2.06
C GLY A 314 -0.23 15.08 1.43
N THR A 315 1.09 15.07 1.16
CA THR A 315 1.83 13.90 0.66
C THR A 315 1.92 12.86 1.78
N SER A 316 1.68 11.58 1.43
CA SER A 316 1.76 10.45 2.36
C SER A 316 3.06 9.66 2.20
N ILE A 317 3.44 8.94 3.25
CA ILE A 317 4.58 8.02 3.26
C ILE A 317 4.06 6.58 3.23
N ALA A 318 4.64 5.75 2.37
CA ALA A 318 4.56 4.30 2.45
C ALA A 318 5.74 3.78 3.30
N HIS A 319 5.45 3.41 4.54
CA HIS A 319 6.44 2.80 5.43
C HIS A 319 6.62 1.32 5.10
N CYS A 320 7.84 0.90 4.80
CA CYS A 320 8.16 -0.45 4.32
C CYS A 320 9.16 -1.14 5.28
N PRO A 321 8.76 -1.47 6.52
CA PRO A 321 9.69 -1.92 7.56
C PRO A 321 10.41 -3.23 7.21
N THR A 322 9.75 -4.16 6.54
CA THR A 322 10.32 -5.45 6.14
C THR A 322 11.48 -5.27 5.16
N SER A 323 11.26 -4.49 4.08
CA SER A 323 12.32 -4.22 3.09
C SER A 323 13.45 -3.38 3.66
N GLN A 324 13.14 -2.40 4.50
CA GLN A 324 14.13 -1.55 5.16
C GLN A 324 15.09 -2.38 6.04
N GLN A 325 14.57 -3.42 6.71
CA GLN A 325 15.39 -4.37 7.47
C GLN A 325 16.19 -5.28 6.53
N PHE A 326 15.53 -5.83 5.52
CA PHE A 326 16.14 -6.75 4.54
C PHE A 326 17.35 -6.12 3.83
N LEU A 327 17.24 -4.84 3.46
CA LEU A 327 18.30 -4.08 2.78
C LEU A 327 19.22 -3.30 3.75
N GLY A 328 18.95 -3.35 5.05
CA GLY A 328 19.73 -2.62 6.05
C GLY A 328 19.65 -1.10 5.91
N SER A 329 18.52 -0.58 5.46
CA SER A 329 18.31 0.85 5.20
C SER A 329 18.13 1.66 6.49
N GLY A 330 17.61 1.05 7.57
CA GLY A 330 17.31 1.68 8.84
C GLY A 330 15.82 1.71 9.15
N THR A 331 15.42 2.47 10.17
CA THR A 331 14.03 2.61 10.61
C THR A 331 13.51 4.01 10.34
N MET A 332 12.35 4.13 9.69
CA MET A 332 11.70 5.41 9.45
C MET A 332 11.33 6.08 10.78
N PRO A 333 11.60 7.40 10.96
CA PRO A 333 11.44 8.10 12.25
C PRO A 333 9.95 8.39 12.55
N TRP A 334 9.20 7.37 13.00
CA TRP A 334 7.76 7.39 13.19
C TRP A 334 7.24 8.59 13.98
N LYS A 335 7.80 8.82 15.19
CA LYS A 335 7.36 9.93 16.07
C LYS A 335 7.55 11.30 15.40
N ARG A 336 8.70 11.52 14.76
CA ARG A 336 8.98 12.78 14.05
C ARG A 336 8.03 12.98 12.86
N THR A 337 7.78 11.92 12.12
CA THR A 337 6.91 11.93 10.95
C THR A 337 5.46 12.27 11.32
N ILE A 338 4.93 11.65 12.39
CA ILE A 338 3.60 11.97 12.93
C ILE A 338 3.56 13.39 13.47
N ALA A 339 4.59 13.80 14.23
CA ALA A 339 4.66 15.16 14.81
C ALA A 339 4.67 16.25 13.74
N ALA A 340 5.22 15.97 12.54
CA ALA A 340 5.16 16.85 11.39
C ALA A 340 3.76 16.87 10.73
N GLY A 341 2.88 15.91 11.03
CA GLY A 341 1.53 15.82 10.46
C GLY A 341 1.45 15.00 9.17
N VAL A 342 2.46 14.20 8.85
CA VAL A 342 2.47 13.35 7.66
C VAL A 342 1.65 12.09 7.91
N ASN A 343 0.79 11.70 6.97
CA ASN A 343 0.09 10.42 6.99
C ASN A 343 1.06 9.28 6.68
N ILE A 344 1.14 8.30 7.59
CA ILE A 344 1.94 7.08 7.43
C ILE A 344 0.99 5.93 7.11
N ALA A 345 1.20 5.28 5.98
CA ALA A 345 0.56 4.03 5.60
C ALA A 345 1.61 2.93 5.44
N ILE A 346 1.19 1.66 5.41
CA ILE A 346 2.12 0.54 5.27
C ILE A 346 2.30 0.15 3.80
N GLY A 347 3.49 -0.24 3.41
CA GLY A 347 3.80 -0.88 2.14
C GLY A 347 4.56 -2.18 2.37
N SER A 348 4.24 -3.22 1.63
CA SER A 348 4.98 -4.49 1.70
C SER A 348 6.36 -4.37 1.07
N ASP A 349 6.44 -3.60 0.00
CA ASP A 349 7.63 -3.51 -0.86
C ASP A 349 8.16 -4.91 -1.21
N PHE A 350 7.22 -5.83 -1.51
CA PHE A 350 7.60 -7.20 -1.89
C PHE A 350 8.53 -7.16 -3.11
N GLY A 351 9.65 -7.87 -2.97
CA GLY A 351 10.79 -7.80 -3.86
C GLY A 351 12.00 -7.17 -3.18
N GLY A 352 11.86 -6.01 -2.55
CA GLY A 352 12.80 -5.45 -1.58
C GLY A 352 12.66 -6.06 -0.19
N GLY A 353 11.47 -6.54 0.13
CA GLY A 353 11.15 -7.40 1.27
C GLY A 353 10.69 -8.78 0.84
N ASP A 354 10.52 -9.70 1.78
CA ASP A 354 10.17 -11.11 1.57
C ASP A 354 8.72 -11.46 1.96
N GLU A 355 7.89 -10.45 2.26
CA GLU A 355 6.55 -10.68 2.81
C GLU A 355 5.43 -10.02 1.98
N TRP A 356 4.43 -10.82 1.59
CA TRP A 356 3.20 -10.37 0.93
C TRP A 356 2.10 -9.95 1.90
N LEU A 357 2.07 -10.57 3.08
CA LEU A 357 0.97 -10.47 4.04
C LEU A 357 1.14 -9.23 4.91
N LEU A 358 0.35 -8.19 4.70
CA LEU A 358 0.48 -6.94 5.44
C LEU A 358 0.44 -7.10 6.97
N PRO A 359 -0.35 -7.99 7.60
CA PRO A 359 -0.23 -8.28 9.04
C PRO A 359 1.19 -8.63 9.49
N GLN A 360 1.98 -9.32 8.66
CA GLN A 360 3.37 -9.63 8.99
C GLN A 360 4.29 -8.43 8.80
N VAL A 361 4.03 -7.59 7.80
CA VAL A 361 4.72 -6.31 7.63
C VAL A 361 4.42 -5.38 8.82
N LEU A 362 3.18 -5.37 9.33
CA LEU A 362 2.81 -4.66 10.56
C LEU A 362 3.50 -5.23 11.80
N ALA A 363 3.70 -6.55 11.86
CA ALA A 363 4.48 -7.19 12.94
C ALA A 363 5.95 -6.75 12.90
N ASP A 364 6.52 -6.56 11.72
CA ASP A 364 7.87 -6.01 11.57
C ASP A 364 7.91 -4.53 11.96
N ALA A 365 6.91 -3.73 11.56
CA ALA A 365 6.78 -2.35 12.05
C ALA A 365 6.79 -2.29 13.58
N PHE A 366 5.99 -3.12 14.26
CA PHE A 366 5.99 -3.19 15.72
C PHE A 366 7.38 -3.51 16.30
N LYS A 367 8.06 -4.54 15.74
CA LYS A 367 9.37 -4.99 16.23
C LYS A 367 10.47 -3.96 16.03
N VAL A 368 10.52 -3.30 14.86
CA VAL A 368 11.57 -2.29 14.63
C VAL A 368 11.37 -1.05 15.50
N HIS A 369 10.15 -0.57 15.64
CA HIS A 369 9.88 0.63 16.41
C HIS A 369 10.07 0.43 17.91
N ILE A 370 9.70 -0.73 18.46
CA ILE A 370 9.95 -1.02 19.89
C ILE A 370 11.42 -1.29 20.19
N SER A 371 12.19 -1.75 19.19
CA SER A 371 13.63 -2.06 19.37
C SER A 371 14.54 -0.85 19.18
N GLU A 372 14.04 0.26 18.62
CA GLU A 372 14.79 1.49 18.51
C GLU A 372 15.23 2.00 19.90
N SER A 373 16.47 2.45 20.01
CA SER A 373 17.03 2.95 21.26
C SER A 373 16.75 4.44 21.49
N GLY A 374 16.63 4.85 22.72
CA GLY A 374 16.42 6.25 23.10
C GLY A 374 14.96 6.70 22.92
N ASP A 375 14.78 7.96 22.53
CA ASP A 375 13.45 8.59 22.43
C ASP A 375 12.58 8.04 21.29
N ASP A 376 13.17 7.30 20.36
CA ASP A 376 12.47 6.75 19.21
C ASP A 376 11.83 5.38 19.49
N GLY A 377 12.25 4.65 20.54
CA GLY A 377 11.63 3.41 20.96
C GLY A 377 10.12 3.60 21.22
N LEU A 378 9.29 2.90 20.46
CA LEU A 378 7.83 3.07 20.46
C LEU A 378 7.12 1.73 20.39
N SER A 379 6.26 1.47 21.37
CA SER A 379 5.31 0.34 21.30
C SER A 379 4.05 0.77 20.58
N LEU A 380 3.91 0.38 19.31
CA LEU A 380 2.70 0.67 18.53
C LEU A 380 1.50 -0.08 19.10
N HIS A 381 0.40 0.63 19.32
CA HIS A 381 -0.85 0.04 19.76
C HIS A 381 -1.47 -0.83 18.63
N PRO A 382 -2.14 -1.98 18.92
CA PRO A 382 -2.74 -2.81 17.88
C PRO A 382 -3.76 -2.08 16.99
N ALA A 383 -4.45 -1.08 17.53
CA ALA A 383 -5.32 -0.23 16.72
C ALA A 383 -4.54 0.68 15.74
N GLU A 384 -3.35 1.16 16.13
CA GLU A 384 -2.47 1.92 15.23
C GLU A 384 -1.95 1.03 14.10
N LEU A 385 -1.63 -0.23 14.40
CA LEU A 385 -1.25 -1.22 13.41
C LEU A 385 -2.39 -1.48 12.42
N LEU A 386 -3.61 -1.77 12.91
CA LEU A 386 -4.77 -1.99 12.05
C LEU A 386 -5.08 -0.75 11.21
N PHE A 387 -5.08 0.44 11.82
CA PHE A 387 -5.27 1.72 11.13
C PHE A 387 -4.27 1.90 9.98
N THR A 388 -2.99 1.66 10.25
CA THR A 388 -1.90 1.84 9.28
C THR A 388 -2.02 0.89 8.10
N GLY A 389 -2.47 -0.35 8.33
CA GLY A 389 -2.67 -1.36 7.29
C GLY A 389 -4.00 -1.24 6.51
N THR A 390 -4.91 -0.35 6.92
CA THR A 390 -6.25 -0.22 6.33
C THR A 390 -6.61 1.24 6.03
N LEU A 391 -7.15 1.98 7.00
CA LEU A 391 -7.68 3.34 6.79
C LEU A 391 -6.60 4.37 6.43
N ALA A 392 -5.40 4.28 7.00
CA ALA A 392 -4.28 5.15 6.62
C ALA A 392 -3.85 4.94 5.17
N GLY A 393 -3.86 3.68 4.69
CA GLY A 393 -3.63 3.34 3.30
C GLY A 393 -4.71 3.93 2.38
N ALA A 394 -5.97 3.78 2.76
CA ALA A 394 -7.08 4.39 2.03
C ALA A 394 -6.94 5.93 1.97
N ARG A 395 -6.50 6.56 3.08
CA ARG A 395 -6.21 8.00 3.14
C ARG A 395 -5.06 8.40 2.22
N ALA A 396 -3.97 7.62 2.21
CA ALA A 396 -2.83 7.87 1.33
C ALA A 396 -3.23 7.86 -0.16
N LEU A 397 -4.24 7.04 -0.48
CA LEU A 397 -4.80 6.92 -1.83
C LEU A 397 -5.99 7.86 -2.10
N ASP A 398 -6.28 8.82 -1.20
CA ASP A 398 -7.45 9.72 -1.32
C ASP A 398 -8.78 8.96 -1.48
N MET A 399 -8.89 7.80 -0.82
CA MET A 399 -10.04 6.88 -0.88
C MET A 399 -10.67 6.61 0.51
N GLU A 400 -10.28 7.35 1.56
CA GLU A 400 -10.80 7.13 2.93
C GLU A 400 -12.30 7.32 3.08
N ASN A 401 -12.93 8.02 2.15
CA ASN A 401 -14.39 8.15 2.10
C ASN A 401 -15.10 6.96 1.43
N ARG A 402 -14.33 6.06 0.79
CA ARG A 402 -14.84 4.90 0.06
C ARG A 402 -14.55 3.58 0.73
N ILE A 403 -13.32 3.40 1.26
CA ILE A 403 -12.83 2.13 1.82
C ILE A 403 -12.03 2.37 3.10
N GLY A 404 -11.48 1.30 3.68
CA GLY A 404 -10.51 1.32 4.77
C GLY A 404 -11.10 1.10 6.16
N ASN A 405 -12.43 1.19 6.33
CA ASN A 405 -13.14 0.81 7.56
C ASN A 405 -14.61 0.46 7.25
N PHE A 406 -15.40 0.13 8.28
CA PHE A 406 -16.79 -0.30 8.14
C PHE A 406 -17.83 0.79 8.44
N ASP A 407 -17.49 2.05 8.26
CA ASP A 407 -18.47 3.12 8.38
C ASP A 407 -19.54 3.00 7.28
N THR A 408 -20.79 3.23 7.65
CA THR A 408 -21.94 3.18 6.73
C THR A 408 -21.74 4.14 5.55
N GLY A 409 -22.10 3.66 4.36
CA GLY A 409 -21.94 4.40 3.09
C GLY A 409 -20.63 4.14 2.37
N LYS A 410 -19.70 3.41 2.97
CA LYS A 410 -18.46 2.97 2.29
C LYS A 410 -18.67 1.66 1.54
N GLU A 411 -17.78 1.41 0.60
CA GLU A 411 -17.72 0.18 -0.16
C GLU A 411 -17.20 -0.96 0.73
N ALA A 412 -17.81 -2.14 0.62
CA ALA A 412 -17.53 -3.28 1.48
C ALA A 412 -16.28 -4.05 0.99
N ASP A 413 -15.11 -3.49 1.25
CA ASP A 413 -13.82 -4.16 1.08
C ASP A 413 -13.41 -4.76 2.42
N PHE A 414 -13.36 -6.09 2.52
CA PHE A 414 -13.04 -6.74 3.79
C PHE A 414 -12.45 -8.15 3.62
N VAL A 415 -11.83 -8.64 4.68
CA VAL A 415 -11.32 -10.00 4.80
C VAL A 415 -12.05 -10.76 5.91
N VAL A 416 -12.22 -12.06 5.69
CA VAL A 416 -12.69 -13.01 6.68
C VAL A 416 -11.50 -13.84 7.14
N VAL A 417 -11.20 -13.79 8.44
CA VAL A 417 -10.10 -14.53 9.06
C VAL A 417 -10.66 -15.62 9.93
N ASP A 418 -10.41 -16.88 9.58
CA ASP A 418 -10.75 -18.05 10.40
C ASP A 418 -9.51 -18.54 11.15
N PRO A 419 -9.46 -18.36 12.49
CA PRO A 419 -8.34 -18.86 13.27
C PRO A 419 -8.11 -20.36 13.14
N SER A 420 -9.17 -21.15 12.93
CA SER A 420 -9.09 -22.62 12.87
C SER A 420 -8.29 -23.12 11.64
N ALA A 421 -8.21 -22.30 10.60
CA ALA A 421 -7.44 -22.61 9.38
C ALA A 421 -5.91 -22.48 9.56
N TRP A 422 -5.46 -21.88 10.67
CA TRP A 422 -4.03 -21.79 11.01
C TRP A 422 -3.79 -22.13 12.49
N PRO A 423 -3.21 -23.32 12.82
CA PRO A 423 -3.15 -23.83 14.20
C PRO A 423 -2.49 -22.90 15.22
N GLN A 424 -1.47 -22.14 14.81
CA GLN A 424 -0.80 -21.19 15.70
C GLN A 424 -1.68 -19.99 16.03
N LEU A 425 -2.48 -19.52 15.08
CA LEU A 425 -3.45 -18.45 15.32
C LEU A 425 -4.60 -18.97 16.21
N ALA A 426 -5.14 -20.16 15.93
CA ALA A 426 -6.14 -20.79 16.77
C ALA A 426 -5.66 -20.88 18.23
N ALA A 427 -4.45 -21.42 18.44
CA ALA A 427 -3.87 -21.52 19.78
C ALA A 427 -3.69 -20.14 20.45
N ALA A 428 -3.26 -19.13 19.72
CA ALA A 428 -3.09 -17.77 20.24
C ALA A 428 -4.43 -17.13 20.65
N ILE A 429 -5.51 -17.41 19.92
CA ILE A 429 -6.86 -16.91 20.23
C ILE A 429 -7.49 -17.70 21.37
N ASP A 430 -7.43 -19.04 21.35
CA ASP A 430 -8.15 -19.92 22.27
C ASP A 430 -7.47 -20.04 23.65
N HIS A 431 -6.13 -20.01 23.68
CA HIS A 431 -5.35 -20.29 24.88
C HIS A 431 -4.47 -19.13 25.34
N GLY A 432 -4.40 -18.04 24.56
CA GLY A 432 -3.66 -16.84 24.97
C GLY A 432 -4.28 -16.24 26.24
N VAL A 433 -3.40 -15.87 27.21
CA VAL A 433 -3.85 -15.18 28.41
C VAL A 433 -4.37 -13.79 28.01
N ARG A 434 -5.56 -13.46 28.47
CA ARG A 434 -6.18 -12.13 28.32
C ARG A 434 -6.32 -11.46 29.68
N ALA A 435 -6.23 -10.14 29.69
CA ALA A 435 -6.48 -9.36 30.89
C ALA A 435 -7.96 -9.47 31.34
N ASP A 436 -8.22 -9.30 32.63
CA ASP A 436 -9.59 -9.19 33.16
C ASP A 436 -10.27 -7.87 32.75
N ASP A 437 -9.48 -6.85 32.46
CA ASP A 437 -9.94 -5.58 31.87
C ASP A 437 -10.38 -5.80 30.42
N ALA A 438 -11.61 -5.44 30.11
CA ALA A 438 -12.22 -5.72 28.81
C ALA A 438 -11.55 -4.98 27.64
N GLU A 439 -11.08 -3.76 27.89
CA GLU A 439 -10.40 -2.94 26.85
C GLU A 439 -9.03 -3.54 26.53
N LEU A 440 -8.25 -3.84 27.55
CA LEU A 440 -6.94 -4.48 27.38
C LEU A 440 -7.09 -5.89 26.77
N ALA A 441 -8.11 -6.67 27.14
CA ALA A 441 -8.38 -7.98 26.56
C ALA A 441 -8.73 -7.89 25.06
N ARG A 442 -9.51 -6.87 24.66
CA ARG A 442 -9.79 -6.53 23.27
C ARG A 442 -8.51 -6.27 22.50
N ASP A 443 -7.66 -5.40 23.03
CA ASP A 443 -6.40 -4.99 22.40
C ASP A 443 -5.42 -6.17 22.26
N GLN A 444 -5.33 -7.02 23.31
CA GLN A 444 -4.54 -8.25 23.26
C GLN A 444 -5.07 -9.25 22.22
N THR A 445 -6.37 -9.31 22.01
CA THR A 445 -6.98 -10.16 20.98
C THR A 445 -6.62 -9.66 19.58
N LEU A 446 -6.79 -8.36 19.33
CA LEU A 446 -6.42 -7.76 18.04
C LEU A 446 -4.92 -7.90 17.76
N PHE A 447 -4.07 -7.67 18.77
CA PHE A 447 -2.62 -7.84 18.63
C PHE A 447 -2.25 -9.29 18.26
N ALA A 448 -2.80 -10.28 18.96
CA ALA A 448 -2.58 -11.68 18.65
C ALA A 448 -3.07 -12.05 17.24
N LEU A 449 -4.25 -11.53 16.85
CA LEU A 449 -4.82 -11.74 15.52
C LEU A 449 -3.87 -11.22 14.44
N LEU A 450 -3.40 -9.98 14.55
CA LEU A 450 -2.50 -9.37 13.54
C LEU A 450 -1.13 -10.08 13.48
N LEU A 451 -0.50 -10.35 14.63
CA LEU A 451 0.87 -10.90 14.64
C LEU A 451 0.93 -12.40 14.29
N ALA A 452 -0.10 -13.17 14.63
CA ALA A 452 -0.11 -14.61 14.36
C ALA A 452 -0.80 -14.99 13.03
N MET A 453 -1.45 -14.04 12.34
CA MET A 453 -2.10 -14.30 11.05
C MET A 453 -1.11 -14.79 9.99
N ARG A 454 -1.56 -15.76 9.19
CA ARG A 454 -0.87 -16.22 7.97
C ARG A 454 -1.92 -16.42 6.87
N GLU A 455 -1.48 -16.47 5.60
CA GLU A 455 -2.38 -16.60 4.44
C GLU A 455 -3.47 -17.67 4.62
N PRO A 456 -3.20 -18.89 5.14
CA PRO A 456 -4.24 -19.90 5.29
C PRO A 456 -5.40 -19.47 6.19
N ALA A 457 -5.20 -18.52 7.11
CA ALA A 457 -6.27 -18.01 7.97
C ALA A 457 -7.21 -17.05 7.25
N ILE A 458 -6.82 -16.49 6.09
CA ILE A 458 -7.66 -15.61 5.28
C ILE A 458 -8.54 -16.51 4.38
N VAL A 459 -9.75 -16.78 4.83
CA VAL A 459 -10.68 -17.71 4.16
C VAL A 459 -11.68 -17.01 3.24
N GLY A 460 -11.75 -15.68 3.30
CA GLY A 460 -12.61 -14.88 2.42
C GLY A 460 -12.01 -13.49 2.19
N VAL A 461 -12.07 -13.02 0.95
CA VAL A 461 -11.70 -11.66 0.56
C VAL A 461 -12.80 -11.08 -0.29
N TYR A 462 -13.25 -9.89 0.07
CA TYR A 462 -14.36 -9.21 -0.58
C TYR A 462 -13.93 -7.82 -1.05
N VAL A 463 -14.33 -7.47 -2.27
CA VAL A 463 -14.14 -6.13 -2.85
C VAL A 463 -15.50 -5.65 -3.36
N GLN A 464 -15.94 -4.48 -2.93
CA GLN A 464 -17.31 -3.99 -3.18
C GLN A 464 -18.38 -5.08 -2.87
N GLY A 465 -18.25 -5.75 -1.75
CA GLY A 465 -19.16 -6.81 -1.32
C GLY A 465 -19.11 -8.09 -2.15
N ARG A 466 -18.30 -8.16 -3.20
CA ARG A 466 -18.15 -9.36 -4.06
C ARG A 466 -16.99 -10.21 -3.54
N ALA A 467 -17.24 -11.52 -3.37
CA ALA A 467 -16.18 -12.44 -3.03
C ALA A 467 -15.19 -12.57 -4.20
N VAL A 468 -13.92 -12.23 -3.97
CA VAL A 468 -12.82 -12.48 -4.91
C VAL A 468 -11.99 -13.70 -4.47
N HIS A 469 -12.16 -14.14 -3.22
CA HIS A 469 -11.59 -15.36 -2.66
C HIS A 469 -12.54 -15.97 -1.61
N GLY A 470 -12.63 -17.29 -1.58
CA GLY A 470 -13.57 -18.00 -0.70
C GLY A 470 -15.02 -17.93 -1.22
N THR A 471 -15.90 -18.76 -0.71
CA THR A 471 -17.34 -18.79 -1.02
C THR A 471 -18.16 -18.91 0.27
#